data_37674eaca655246d22ce69c84dadbf01
#
_entry.id   37674eaca655246d22ce69c84dadbf01
#
_cell.length_a   1.000
_cell.length_b   1.000
_cell.length_c   1.000
_cell.angle_alpha   90.00
_cell.angle_beta   90.00
_cell.angle_gamma   90.00
#
_symmetry.space_group_name_H-M   'P 1'
#
loop_
_entity.id
_entity.type
_entity.pdbx_description
1 polymer ?
#
loop_
_entity_poly.entity_id
_entity_poly.type
_entity_poly.pdbx_seq_one_letter_code
_entity_poly.pdbx_strand_id
1 'polypeptide(L)'
;MGQDLEASQGTAPSFLIWAMRDKNAAPLQRVQIIKGWVDRISGRPHEKVIDVACSDGLTPDPITKRCPDNDALVDISDCSISSDRGANEIKTVWTDDSFDSTVKSFYYVRVLENPSCRWSTWDAVKNGTRPREDLQPTIQELSLIHISEPTRPLY
;
A
#
# COMPACT_ATOMS: atom_id res chain seq x y z
N MET A 1 -13.14 12.21 -5.13
CA MET A 1 -11.94 11.94 -4.32
C MET A 1 -10.73 12.26 -5.17
N GLY A 2 -9.69 12.77 -4.58
CA GLY A 2 -8.54 13.32 -5.27
C GLY A 2 -8.63 14.84 -5.30
N GLN A 3 -7.49 15.49 -5.22
CA GLN A 3 -7.35 16.94 -5.22
C GLN A 3 -6.07 17.29 -5.95
N ASP A 4 -6.11 18.39 -6.70
CA ASP A 4 -4.92 18.93 -7.34
C ASP A 4 -4.02 19.57 -6.28
N LEU A 5 -2.74 19.23 -6.31
CA LEU A 5 -1.72 19.80 -5.45
C LEU A 5 -0.84 20.74 -6.28
N GLU A 6 -0.92 22.03 -6.02
CA GLU A 6 0.01 23.01 -6.62
C GLU A 6 1.34 22.96 -5.84
N ALA A 7 2.36 22.40 -6.45
CA ALA A 7 3.69 22.45 -5.88
C ALA A 7 4.32 23.83 -6.15
N SER A 8 4.70 24.53 -5.10
CA SER A 8 5.57 25.72 -5.23
C SER A 8 6.86 25.31 -5.93
N GLN A 9 7.40 26.19 -6.79
CA GLN A 9 8.63 25.88 -7.52
C GLN A 9 9.74 25.45 -6.55
N GLY A 10 10.27 24.23 -6.77
CA GLY A 10 11.38 23.67 -6.00
C GLY A 10 11.03 23.01 -4.69
N THR A 11 9.77 22.96 -4.27
CA THR A 11 9.38 22.29 -3.03
C THR A 11 8.79 20.92 -3.35
N ALA A 12 9.43 19.86 -2.85
CA ALA A 12 8.92 18.51 -2.97
C ALA A 12 7.64 18.32 -2.13
N PRO A 13 6.62 17.62 -2.66
CA PRO A 13 5.40 17.35 -1.91
C PRO A 13 5.68 16.41 -0.73
N SER A 14 5.05 16.71 0.41
CA SER A 14 5.08 15.88 1.60
C SER A 14 3.68 15.42 1.95
N PHE A 15 3.54 14.14 2.25
CA PHE A 15 2.25 13.51 2.55
C PHE A 15 2.24 12.98 3.97
N LEU A 16 1.28 13.43 4.79
CA LEU A 16 0.95 12.81 6.06
C LEU A 16 -0.04 11.68 5.79
N ILE A 17 0.30 10.48 6.23
CA ILE A 17 -0.52 9.30 6.09
C ILE A 17 -0.83 8.75 7.47
N TRP A 18 -2.09 8.49 7.71
CA TRP A 18 -2.57 7.86 8.94
C TRP A 18 -3.60 6.80 8.59
N ALA A 19 -3.26 5.55 8.85
CA ALA A 19 -4.10 4.40 8.61
C ALA A 19 -4.43 3.69 9.92
N MET A 20 -5.66 3.25 10.06
CA MET A 20 -6.15 2.43 11.17
C MET A 20 -6.78 1.17 10.60
N ARG A 21 -6.54 0.02 11.28
CA ARG A 21 -7.19 -1.25 10.88
C ARG A 21 -8.65 -1.26 11.28
N ASP A 22 -9.46 -1.99 10.56
CA ASP A 22 -10.73 -2.50 11.07
C ASP A 22 -10.43 -3.58 12.11
N LYS A 23 -11.04 -3.51 13.30
CA LYS A 23 -10.83 -4.50 14.38
C LYS A 23 -11.19 -5.93 13.97
N ASN A 24 -12.07 -6.10 12.98
CA ASN A 24 -12.51 -7.39 12.48
C ASN A 24 -11.70 -7.90 11.27
N ALA A 25 -10.80 -7.05 10.73
CA ALA A 25 -9.92 -7.39 9.63
C ALA A 25 -8.52 -7.78 10.12
N ALA A 26 -7.64 -8.16 9.19
CA ALA A 26 -6.26 -8.45 9.51
C ALA A 26 -5.50 -7.19 9.95
N PRO A 27 -4.44 -7.31 10.79
CA PRO A 27 -3.58 -6.18 11.12
C PRO A 27 -2.91 -5.56 9.89
N LEU A 28 -2.60 -4.26 9.97
CA LEU A 28 -1.91 -3.54 8.90
C LEU A 28 -0.46 -4.04 8.78
N GLN A 29 -0.02 -4.33 7.56
CA GLN A 29 1.35 -4.75 7.29
C GLN A 29 2.26 -3.59 6.88
N ARG A 30 1.81 -2.76 5.93
CA ARG A 30 2.61 -1.66 5.40
C ARG A 30 1.76 -0.61 4.69
N VAL A 31 2.37 0.53 4.50
CA VAL A 31 1.82 1.62 3.70
C VAL A 31 2.73 1.85 2.51
N GLN A 32 2.13 1.98 1.34
CA GLN A 32 2.81 2.26 0.07
C GLN A 32 2.33 3.58 -0.51
N ILE A 33 3.24 4.31 -1.11
CA ILE A 33 2.92 5.37 -2.06
C ILE A 33 3.26 4.87 -3.46
N ILE A 34 2.32 5.05 -4.36
CA ILE A 34 2.50 4.82 -5.77
C ILE A 34 2.60 6.18 -6.46
N LYS A 35 3.75 6.45 -7.09
CA LYS A 35 3.99 7.62 -7.91
C LYS A 35 3.92 7.23 -9.36
N GLY A 36 3.06 7.89 -10.13
CA GLY A 36 3.01 7.77 -11.58
C GLY A 36 3.36 9.07 -12.26
N TRP A 37 4.03 9.00 -13.41
CA TRP A 37 4.36 10.16 -14.23
C TRP A 37 4.53 9.78 -15.69
N VAL A 38 4.51 10.78 -16.56
CA VAL A 38 4.79 10.60 -17.98
C VAL A 38 6.12 11.27 -18.31
N ASP A 39 7.04 10.49 -18.87
CA ASP A 39 8.31 11.04 -19.34
C ASP A 39 8.09 12.04 -20.47
N ARG A 40 8.70 13.22 -20.35
CA ARG A 40 8.46 14.35 -21.27
C ARG A 40 9.03 14.16 -22.67
N ILE A 41 10.09 13.34 -22.78
CA ILE A 41 10.81 13.14 -24.04
C ILE A 41 10.19 11.98 -24.80
N SER A 42 10.03 10.85 -24.13
CA SER A 42 9.52 9.62 -24.75
C SER A 42 7.98 9.52 -24.77
N GLY A 43 7.29 10.31 -23.94
CA GLY A 43 5.83 10.20 -23.73
C GLY A 43 5.40 8.92 -23.04
N ARG A 44 6.34 8.13 -22.50
CA ARG A 44 6.03 6.84 -21.87
C ARG A 44 5.57 7.04 -20.42
N PRO A 45 4.53 6.32 -20.00
CA PRO A 45 4.13 6.30 -18.61
C PRO A 45 5.13 5.50 -17.76
N HIS A 46 5.37 5.96 -16.56
CA HIS A 46 6.18 5.31 -15.55
C HIS A 46 5.41 5.20 -14.24
N GLU A 47 5.69 4.15 -13.48
CA GLU A 47 5.14 3.96 -12.15
C GLU A 47 6.25 3.50 -11.20
N LYS A 48 6.22 4.00 -9.98
CA LYS A 48 7.11 3.58 -8.90
C LYS A 48 6.29 3.31 -7.64
N VAL A 49 6.47 2.12 -7.09
CA VAL A 49 5.86 1.71 -5.83
C VAL A 49 6.91 1.82 -4.73
N ILE A 50 6.59 2.57 -3.68
CA ILE A 50 7.49 2.90 -2.58
C ILE A 50 6.80 2.51 -1.28
N ASP A 51 7.37 1.59 -0.50
CA ASP A 51 6.92 1.32 0.85
C ASP A 51 7.45 2.45 1.76
N VAL A 52 6.54 3.15 2.43
CA VAL A 52 6.87 4.35 3.22
C VAL A 52 6.78 4.11 4.72
N ALA A 53 6.10 3.05 5.12
CA ALA A 53 6.05 2.59 6.51
C ALA A 53 5.77 1.09 6.55
N CYS A 54 6.40 0.41 7.50
CA CYS A 54 6.25 -1.01 7.77
C CYS A 54 5.69 -1.21 9.18
N SER A 55 5.01 -2.33 9.42
CA SER A 55 4.62 -2.76 10.76
C SER A 55 5.80 -3.37 11.54
N ASP A 56 5.55 -3.78 12.76
CA ASP A 56 6.45 -4.57 13.61
C ASP A 56 7.83 -3.93 13.86
N GLY A 57 7.91 -2.60 13.79
CA GLY A 57 9.18 -1.87 13.94
C GLY A 57 10.14 -2.02 12.76
N LEU A 58 9.70 -2.66 11.68
CA LEU A 58 10.49 -2.81 10.47
C LEU A 58 10.60 -1.48 9.72
N THR A 59 11.66 -1.35 8.92
CA THR A 59 11.90 -0.17 8.08
C THR A 59 12.06 -0.57 6.62
N PRO A 60 11.61 0.26 5.68
CA PRO A 60 11.84 -0.01 4.26
C PRO A 60 13.34 -0.07 3.95
N ASP A 61 13.72 -1.05 3.14
CA ASP A 61 15.08 -1.15 2.63
C ASP A 61 15.47 0.12 1.86
N PRO A 62 16.63 0.73 2.10
CA PRO A 62 17.01 2.02 1.50
C PRO A 62 17.24 1.96 -0.02
N ILE A 63 17.51 0.78 -0.58
CA ILE A 63 17.79 0.59 -2.01
C ILE A 63 16.50 0.20 -2.74
N THR A 64 15.86 -0.88 -2.29
CA THR A 64 14.67 -1.42 -2.96
C THR A 64 13.40 -0.65 -2.65
N LYS A 65 13.40 0.15 -1.57
CA LYS A 65 12.23 0.87 -1.04
C LYS A 65 11.06 -0.07 -0.72
N ARG A 66 11.38 -1.28 -0.23
CA ARG A 66 10.41 -2.29 0.15
C ARG A 66 10.54 -2.67 1.61
N CYS A 67 9.40 -2.86 2.28
CA CYS A 67 9.38 -3.46 3.61
C CYS A 67 9.82 -4.92 3.55
N PRO A 68 10.63 -5.37 4.52
CA PRO A 68 10.81 -6.80 4.72
C PRO A 68 9.47 -7.51 4.99
N ASP A 69 9.44 -8.82 4.83
CA ASP A 69 8.31 -9.63 5.28
C ASP A 69 8.22 -9.54 6.82
N ASN A 70 7.01 -9.45 7.33
CA ASN A 70 6.77 -9.44 8.78
C ASN A 70 6.42 -10.83 9.33
N ASP A 71 6.57 -11.88 8.51
CA ASP A 71 6.32 -13.28 8.87
C ASP A 71 4.90 -13.57 9.38
N ALA A 72 3.92 -12.77 8.93
CA ALA A 72 2.53 -13.03 9.27
C ALA A 72 2.01 -14.27 8.53
N LEU A 73 1.43 -15.19 9.29
CA LEU A 73 0.97 -16.48 8.79
C LEU A 73 -0.56 -16.60 8.87
N VAL A 74 -1.11 -17.43 8.00
CA VAL A 74 -2.51 -17.85 7.99
C VAL A 74 -2.56 -19.36 8.11
N ASP A 75 -3.28 -19.88 9.11
CA ASP A 75 -3.61 -21.28 9.17
C ASP A 75 -4.83 -21.54 8.29
N ILE A 76 -4.63 -22.25 7.19
CA ILE A 76 -5.71 -22.54 6.23
C ILE A 76 -6.68 -23.63 6.72
N SER A 77 -6.39 -24.31 7.83
CA SER A 77 -7.27 -25.34 8.38
C SER A 77 -8.47 -24.76 9.13
N ASP A 78 -8.29 -23.58 9.74
CA ASP A 78 -9.30 -22.87 10.51
C ASP A 78 -9.41 -21.39 10.15
N CYS A 79 -8.57 -20.93 9.22
CA CYS A 79 -8.45 -19.53 8.80
C CYS A 79 -8.04 -18.56 9.91
N SER A 80 -7.37 -19.05 10.96
CA SER A 80 -6.77 -18.17 11.95
C SER A 80 -5.57 -17.41 11.37
N ILE A 81 -5.36 -16.19 11.86
CA ILE A 81 -4.28 -15.30 11.43
C ILE A 81 -3.37 -14.98 12.61
N SER A 82 -2.10 -14.69 12.33
CA SER A 82 -1.15 -14.23 13.35
C SER A 82 -1.68 -12.99 14.06
N SER A 83 -1.84 -13.05 15.37
CA SER A 83 -2.34 -11.95 16.19
C SER A 83 -1.21 -11.06 16.75
N ASP A 84 0.03 -11.56 16.70
CA ASP A 84 1.25 -10.95 17.21
C ASP A 84 2.05 -10.20 16.15
N ARG A 85 1.56 -10.16 14.91
CA ARG A 85 2.17 -9.51 13.76
C ARG A 85 1.26 -8.44 13.17
N GLY A 86 1.91 -7.36 12.66
CA GLY A 86 1.20 -6.24 12.07
C GLY A 86 0.85 -5.16 13.09
N ALA A 87 0.25 -4.08 12.63
CA ALA A 87 -0.08 -2.91 13.42
C ALA A 87 -1.57 -2.61 13.43
N ASN A 88 -2.07 -2.06 14.54
CA ASN A 88 -3.43 -1.51 14.62
C ASN A 88 -3.53 -0.13 13.95
N GLU A 89 -2.41 0.56 13.87
CA GLU A 89 -2.29 1.91 13.36
C GLU A 89 -0.90 2.12 12.76
N ILE A 90 -0.84 2.77 11.60
CA ILE A 90 0.42 3.21 10.99
C ILE A 90 0.30 4.69 10.67
N LYS A 91 1.27 5.48 11.15
CA LYS A 91 1.41 6.91 10.86
C LYS A 91 2.78 7.17 10.27
N THR A 92 2.83 7.96 9.22
CA THR A 92 4.09 8.38 8.61
C THR A 92 3.95 9.70 7.88
N VAL A 93 5.06 10.40 7.74
CA VAL A 93 5.21 11.52 6.81
C VAL A 93 6.25 11.11 5.78
N TRP A 94 5.90 11.22 4.51
CA TRP A 94 6.82 10.92 3.43
C TRP A 94 6.94 12.11 2.49
N THR A 95 8.16 12.39 2.05
CA THR A 95 8.50 13.45 1.09
C THR A 95 9.09 12.82 -0.16
N ASP A 96 8.71 13.29 -1.33
CA ASP A 96 9.23 12.76 -2.59
C ASP A 96 10.64 13.30 -2.90
N ASP A 97 11.67 12.57 -2.51
CA ASP A 97 13.08 12.92 -2.78
C ASP A 97 13.43 12.99 -4.28
N SER A 98 12.59 12.42 -5.13
CA SER A 98 12.75 12.38 -6.59
C SER A 98 11.76 13.27 -7.33
N PHE A 99 11.23 14.27 -6.64
CA PHE A 99 10.27 15.20 -7.23
C PHE A 99 10.93 16.08 -8.30
N ASP A 100 10.27 16.14 -9.47
CA ASP A 100 10.61 17.06 -10.56
C ASP A 100 9.40 17.94 -10.86
N SER A 101 9.50 19.22 -10.55
CA SER A 101 8.41 20.20 -10.77
C SER A 101 8.08 20.43 -12.24
N THR A 102 8.92 19.97 -13.16
CA THR A 102 8.68 20.09 -14.60
C THR A 102 7.85 18.94 -15.16
N VAL A 103 7.64 17.87 -14.37
CA VAL A 103 6.93 16.67 -14.78
C VAL A 103 5.63 16.56 -14.00
N LYS A 104 4.50 16.37 -14.71
CA LYS A 104 3.23 16.05 -14.05
C LYS A 104 3.31 14.66 -13.45
N SER A 105 3.04 14.57 -12.17
CA SER A 105 3.04 13.31 -11.42
C SER A 105 1.75 13.18 -10.63
N PHE A 106 1.27 11.98 -10.45
CA PHE A 106 0.17 11.68 -9.53
C PHE A 106 0.64 10.73 -8.44
N TYR A 107 -0.03 10.79 -7.31
CA TYR A 107 0.26 9.96 -6.16
C TYR A 107 -1.02 9.33 -5.65
N TYR A 108 -0.94 8.08 -5.21
CA TYR A 108 -1.98 7.46 -4.40
C TYR A 108 -1.37 6.55 -3.34
N VAL A 109 -2.09 6.41 -2.24
CA VAL A 109 -1.68 5.56 -1.12
C VAL A 109 -2.37 4.21 -1.22
N ARG A 110 -1.62 3.17 -0.96
CA ARG A 110 -2.09 1.82 -0.70
C ARG A 110 -1.74 1.43 0.72
N VAL A 111 -2.71 0.97 1.47
CA VAL A 111 -2.51 0.37 2.79
C VAL A 111 -2.78 -1.12 2.65
N LEU A 112 -1.81 -1.93 3.01
CA LEU A 112 -1.90 -3.39 2.93
C LEU A 112 -2.05 -3.96 4.32
N GLU A 113 -2.98 -4.92 4.45
CA GLU A 113 -3.15 -5.75 5.63
C GLU A 113 -2.25 -6.98 5.57
N ASN A 114 -2.09 -7.67 6.69
CA ASN A 114 -1.53 -9.02 6.69
C ASN A 114 -2.39 -9.97 5.88
N PRO A 115 -1.81 -11.07 5.36
CA PRO A 115 -2.60 -12.09 4.66
C PRO A 115 -3.74 -12.63 5.52
N SER A 116 -4.85 -12.96 4.87
CA SER A 116 -6.00 -13.66 5.45
C SER A 116 -6.50 -14.74 4.51
N CYS A 117 -7.39 -15.61 4.97
CA CYS A 117 -8.03 -16.56 4.06
C CYS A 117 -8.84 -15.83 3.00
N ARG A 118 -8.73 -16.30 1.76
CA ARG A 118 -9.67 -15.94 0.71
C ARG A 118 -11.09 -16.39 1.12
N TRP A 119 -12.13 -15.65 0.73
CA TRP A 119 -13.52 -15.97 1.06
C TRP A 119 -13.91 -17.40 0.68
N SER A 120 -13.43 -17.91 -0.47
CA SER A 120 -13.69 -19.29 -0.93
C SER A 120 -13.03 -20.34 -0.03
N THR A 121 -11.91 -20.03 0.59
CA THR A 121 -11.25 -20.88 1.60
C THR A 121 -12.05 -20.88 2.90
N TRP A 122 -12.53 -19.72 3.33
CA TRP A 122 -13.44 -19.59 4.46
C TRP A 122 -14.70 -20.44 4.30
N ASP A 123 -15.32 -20.40 3.12
CA ASP A 123 -16.50 -21.20 2.83
C ASP A 123 -16.19 -22.70 2.88
N ALA A 124 -15.06 -23.12 2.32
CA ALA A 124 -14.62 -24.50 2.36
C ALA A 124 -14.41 -24.99 3.80
N VAL A 125 -13.70 -24.21 4.62
CA VAL A 125 -13.48 -24.52 6.03
C VAL A 125 -14.79 -24.64 6.81
N LYS A 126 -15.72 -23.67 6.64
CA LYS A 126 -17.04 -23.70 7.30
C LYS A 126 -17.90 -24.88 6.89
N ASN A 127 -17.78 -25.34 5.67
CA ASN A 127 -18.54 -26.48 5.14
C ASN A 127 -17.82 -27.83 5.33
N GLY A 128 -16.64 -27.85 5.96
CA GLY A 128 -15.85 -29.07 6.12
C GLY A 128 -15.36 -29.67 4.81
N THR A 129 -15.21 -28.88 3.77
CA THR A 129 -14.75 -29.30 2.44
C THR A 129 -13.31 -28.83 2.20
N ARG A 130 -12.66 -29.39 1.19
CA ARG A 130 -11.32 -28.92 0.79
C ARG A 130 -11.40 -27.59 0.05
N PRO A 131 -10.47 -26.64 0.32
CA PRO A 131 -10.30 -25.46 -0.49
C PRO A 131 -10.02 -25.82 -1.97
N ARG A 132 -10.36 -24.92 -2.88
CA ARG A 132 -10.11 -25.09 -4.30
C ARG A 132 -8.60 -25.07 -4.58
N GLU A 133 -8.11 -26.08 -5.32
CA GLU A 133 -6.70 -26.24 -5.67
C GLU A 133 -6.24 -25.26 -6.79
N ASP A 134 -7.17 -24.75 -7.58
CA ASP A 134 -6.91 -23.80 -8.69
C ASP A 134 -6.80 -22.34 -8.23
N LEU A 135 -7.02 -22.06 -6.94
CA LEU A 135 -6.96 -20.71 -6.35
C LEU A 135 -5.96 -20.66 -5.19
N GLN A 136 -5.29 -19.55 -5.07
CA GLN A 136 -4.49 -19.27 -3.89
C GLN A 136 -5.43 -19.22 -2.66
N PRO A 137 -5.13 -19.98 -1.58
CA PRO A 137 -6.01 -20.08 -0.42
C PRO A 137 -6.08 -18.79 0.40
N THR A 138 -5.07 -17.94 0.29
CA THR A 138 -4.96 -16.69 1.02
C THR A 138 -5.01 -15.48 0.09
N ILE A 139 -5.37 -14.34 0.64
CA ILE A 139 -5.38 -13.05 -0.04
C ILE A 139 -4.83 -11.99 0.90
N GLN A 140 -4.20 -10.98 0.33
CA GLN A 140 -3.80 -9.78 1.05
C GLN A 140 -4.74 -8.64 0.63
N GLU A 141 -5.57 -8.19 1.55
CA GLU A 141 -6.47 -7.07 1.32
C GLU A 141 -5.69 -5.76 1.28
N LEU A 142 -6.18 -4.84 0.47
CA LEU A 142 -5.61 -3.51 0.37
C LEU A 142 -6.68 -2.44 0.24
N SER A 143 -6.43 -1.28 0.83
CA SER A 143 -7.21 -0.07 0.64
C SER A 143 -6.48 0.89 -0.28
N LEU A 144 -7.18 1.49 -1.23
CA LEU A 144 -6.67 2.52 -2.14
C LEU A 144 -7.21 3.89 -1.72
N ILE A 145 -6.30 4.83 -1.47
CA ILE A 145 -6.65 6.23 -1.20
C ILE A 145 -6.01 7.10 -2.27
N HIS A 146 -6.83 7.76 -3.07
CA HIS A 146 -6.36 8.71 -4.09
C HIS A 146 -5.94 10.02 -3.42
N ILE A 147 -4.67 10.43 -3.58
CA ILE A 147 -4.17 11.61 -2.88
C ILE A 147 -4.22 12.84 -3.77
N SER A 148 -3.66 12.92 -4.92
CA SER A 148 -3.74 14.12 -5.78
C SER A 148 -2.91 14.02 -7.04
N GLU A 149 -3.32 14.78 -8.05
CA GLU A 149 -2.49 15.18 -9.19
C GLU A 149 -1.98 16.60 -8.99
N PRO A 150 -0.68 16.88 -9.05
CA PRO A 150 -0.21 18.25 -9.17
C PRO A 150 -0.58 18.79 -10.56
N THR A 151 -1.58 19.66 -10.61
CA THR A 151 -1.89 20.38 -11.86
C THR A 151 -1.02 21.61 -11.97
N ARG A 152 -0.45 21.79 -13.17
CA ARG A 152 0.11 23.07 -13.58
C ARG A 152 -1.03 23.98 -13.99
N PRO A 153 -1.03 25.27 -13.62
CA PRO A 153 -1.98 26.21 -14.20
C PRO A 153 -1.87 26.17 -15.74
N LEU A 154 -3.01 26.00 -16.40
CA LEU A 154 -3.10 26.19 -17.85
C LEU A 154 -3.01 27.71 -18.11
N TYR A 155 -1.90 28.16 -18.66
CA TYR A 155 -1.76 29.44 -19.29
C TYR A 155 -1.74 29.26 -20.80
#